data_741d910e56e8dddd0f964955a6e92682
#
_entry.id   741d910e56e8dddd0f964955a6e92682
#
_cell.length_a   1.000
_cell.length_b   1.000
_cell.length_c   1.000
_cell.angle_alpha   90.00
_cell.angle_beta   90.00
_cell.angle_gamma   90.00
#
_symmetry.space_group_name_H-M   'P 1'
#
loop_
_entity.id
_entity.type
_entity.pdbx_description
1 polymer ?
#
loop_
_entity_poly.entity_id
_entity_poly.type
_entity_poly.pdbx_seq_one_letter_code
_entity_poly.pdbx_strand_id
1 'polypeptide(L)'
;MKHFCLCLLLLILPCSLLACRAPAQVGDILTEMIDSQTELPAGQIYRRDAPPGDGGYTDDELLSVLYGDGILPPEFEVINDFSIRLSAFAEPYELAVFRCVSERDAYDVARMCLRRVQRLAISCRETEFADMADSAQVSIRGKYVLIAICDDPQGAIEAGRRAAR
;
A
#
# COMPACT_ATOMS: atom_id res chain seq x y z
N MET A 1 3.98 56.16 6.47
CA MET A 1 4.42 55.19 5.43
C MET A 1 5.27 54.07 5.99
N LYS A 2 6.05 54.22 7.08
CA LYS A 2 6.92 53.14 7.64
C LYS A 2 6.14 51.97 8.31
N HIS A 3 4.96 52.22 8.86
CA HIS A 3 4.16 51.18 9.53
C HIS A 3 3.33 50.31 8.57
N PHE A 4 3.06 50.82 7.35
CA PHE A 4 2.32 50.05 6.34
C PHE A 4 3.16 48.92 5.70
N CYS A 5 4.48 49.18 5.59
CA CYS A 5 5.43 48.18 5.08
C CYS A 5 5.67 47.03 6.07
N LEU A 6 5.61 47.30 7.37
CA LEU A 6 5.81 46.29 8.41
C LEU A 6 4.65 45.31 8.53
N CYS A 7 3.39 45.80 8.37
CA CYS A 7 2.22 44.95 8.35
C CYS A 7 2.16 44.04 7.10
N LEU A 8 2.63 44.50 5.95
CA LEU A 8 2.67 43.71 4.72
C LEU A 8 3.69 42.56 4.82
N LEU A 9 4.81 42.77 5.51
CA LEU A 9 5.85 41.73 5.73
C LEU A 9 5.37 40.65 6.71
N LEU A 10 4.53 40.98 7.69
CA LEU A 10 3.94 40.04 8.64
C LEU A 10 2.83 39.17 8.04
N LEU A 11 2.19 39.61 6.95
CA LEU A 11 1.16 38.83 6.26
C LEU A 11 1.73 37.82 5.26
N ILE A 12 2.97 37.98 4.83
CA ILE A 12 3.63 37.06 3.87
C ILE A 12 4.30 35.87 4.59
N LEU A 13 4.63 35.99 5.87
CA LEU A 13 5.31 34.94 6.65
C LEU A 13 4.47 33.65 6.88
N PRO A 14 3.15 33.67 7.08
CA PRO A 14 2.40 32.44 7.28
C PRO A 14 2.12 31.65 5.99
N CYS A 15 2.25 32.25 4.79
CA CYS A 15 2.03 31.51 3.53
C CYS A 15 3.24 30.64 3.10
N SER A 16 4.41 30.86 3.65
CA SER A 16 5.61 30.08 3.30
C SER A 16 5.79 28.79 4.11
N LEU A 17 4.91 28.52 5.08
CA LEU A 17 4.92 27.28 5.89
C LEU A 17 3.99 26.19 5.38
N LEU A 18 3.39 26.33 4.21
CA LEU A 18 2.87 25.18 3.44
C LEU A 18 4.09 24.43 2.87
N ALA A 19 4.91 23.90 3.79
CA ALA A 19 5.99 23.01 3.44
C ALA A 19 5.38 21.86 2.61
N CYS A 20 5.80 21.71 1.35
CA CYS A 20 5.56 20.51 0.58
C CYS A 20 6.05 19.33 1.43
N ARG A 21 5.15 18.68 2.14
CA ARG A 21 5.48 17.48 2.88
C ARG A 21 5.95 16.43 1.87
N ALA A 22 7.12 15.87 2.09
CA ALA A 22 7.57 14.76 1.25
C ALA A 22 6.52 13.65 1.24
N PRO A 23 6.28 13.00 0.11
CA PRO A 23 5.32 11.89 0.05
C PRO A 23 5.73 10.80 1.03
N ALA A 24 4.75 10.21 1.72
CA ALA A 24 5.00 9.13 2.66
C ALA A 24 5.67 7.94 1.94
N GLN A 25 6.62 7.29 2.61
CA GLN A 25 7.27 6.11 2.04
C GLN A 25 6.34 4.91 2.16
N VAL A 26 6.32 4.05 1.14
CA VAL A 26 5.46 2.84 1.14
C VAL A 26 5.80 1.89 2.30
N GLY A 27 7.08 1.81 2.69
CA GLY A 27 7.52 1.01 3.83
C GLY A 27 6.98 1.52 5.17
N ASP A 28 6.96 2.85 5.38
CA ASP A 28 6.42 3.44 6.61
C ASP A 28 4.90 3.21 6.70
N ILE A 29 4.18 3.37 5.58
CA ILE A 29 2.75 3.09 5.52
C ILE A 29 2.47 1.63 5.83
N LEU A 30 3.24 0.69 5.25
CA LEU A 30 3.09 -0.73 5.51
C LEU A 30 3.37 -1.07 6.98
N THR A 31 4.38 -0.44 7.59
CA THR A 31 4.70 -0.63 9.02
C THR A 31 3.51 -0.24 9.89
N GLU A 32 2.87 0.91 9.65
CA GLU A 32 1.67 1.33 10.38
C GLU A 32 0.49 0.35 10.19
N MET A 33 0.35 -0.25 9.00
CA MET A 33 -0.65 -1.29 8.76
C MET A 33 -0.34 -2.56 9.57
N ILE A 34 0.92 -2.99 9.63
CA ILE A 34 1.38 -4.15 10.40
C ILE A 34 1.16 -3.90 11.89
N ASP A 35 1.59 -2.76 12.41
CA ASP A 35 1.52 -2.40 13.83
C ASP A 35 0.08 -2.24 14.33
N SER A 36 -0.88 -2.04 13.42
CA SER A 36 -2.31 -1.99 13.75
C SER A 36 -2.92 -3.36 14.04
N GLN A 37 -2.22 -4.45 13.68
CA GLN A 37 -2.73 -5.81 13.86
C GLN A 37 -2.25 -6.38 15.20
N THR A 38 -3.16 -7.06 15.91
CA THR A 38 -2.85 -7.69 17.19
C THR A 38 -1.94 -8.91 17.00
N GLU A 39 -2.23 -9.72 15.99
CA GLU A 39 -1.47 -10.91 15.62
C GLU A 39 -1.35 -10.99 14.10
N LEU A 40 -0.16 -11.30 13.61
CA LEU A 40 0.10 -11.66 12.23
C LEU A 40 1.05 -12.84 12.21
N PRO A 41 0.83 -13.85 11.36
CA PRO A 41 1.78 -14.95 11.21
C PRO A 41 3.15 -14.43 10.78
N ALA A 42 4.21 -15.20 10.99
CA ALA A 42 5.52 -14.87 10.45
C ALA A 42 5.43 -14.59 8.95
N GLY A 43 6.11 -13.54 8.48
CA GLY A 43 5.99 -13.11 7.10
C GLY A 43 7.25 -12.45 6.58
N GLN A 44 7.30 -12.32 5.26
CA GLN A 44 8.38 -11.68 4.52
C GLN A 44 7.86 -10.38 3.89
N ILE A 45 8.67 -9.32 3.96
CA ILE A 45 8.39 -8.05 3.29
C ILE A 45 9.19 -7.98 2.01
N TYR A 46 8.50 -7.80 0.89
CA TYR A 46 9.06 -7.60 -0.44
C TYR A 46 8.98 -6.13 -0.83
N ARG A 47 10.04 -5.60 -1.44
CA ARG A 47 10.15 -4.19 -1.80
C ARG A 47 10.70 -4.03 -3.21
N ARG A 48 10.26 -2.99 -3.89
CA ARG A 48 10.74 -2.68 -5.23
C ARG A 48 12.24 -2.36 -5.28
N ASP A 49 12.76 -1.72 -4.24
CA ASP A 49 14.13 -1.26 -4.14
C ASP A 49 15.10 -2.29 -3.54
N ALA A 50 14.59 -3.46 -3.13
CA ALA A 50 15.45 -4.50 -2.59
C ALA A 50 16.36 -5.08 -3.69
N PRO A 51 17.70 -5.15 -3.46
CA PRO A 51 18.62 -5.69 -4.45
C PRO A 51 18.51 -7.23 -4.53
N PRO A 52 18.88 -7.85 -5.66
CA PRO A 52 18.98 -9.29 -5.77
C PRO A 52 19.85 -9.89 -4.67
N GLY A 53 19.35 -10.92 -4.00
CA GLY A 53 20.01 -11.58 -2.86
C GLY A 53 19.61 -11.02 -1.49
N ASP A 54 18.89 -9.90 -1.42
CA ASP A 54 18.18 -9.46 -0.21
C ASP A 54 16.94 -10.32 0.00
N GLY A 55 16.60 -10.63 1.26
CA GLY A 55 15.40 -11.40 1.56
C GLY A 55 14.09 -10.70 1.16
N GLY A 56 14.13 -9.38 1.00
CA GLY A 56 13.00 -8.58 0.50
C GLY A 56 12.98 -8.41 -1.02
N TYR A 57 13.91 -9.04 -1.76
CA TYR A 57 13.90 -8.99 -3.22
C TYR A 57 12.69 -9.73 -3.79
N THR A 58 12.09 -9.14 -4.81
CA THR A 58 11.06 -9.80 -5.61
C THR A 58 11.34 -9.57 -7.10
N ASP A 59 10.94 -10.53 -7.90
CA ASP A 59 11.05 -10.49 -9.36
C ASP A 59 9.66 -10.47 -10.02
N ASP A 60 9.67 -10.32 -11.33
CA ASP A 60 8.45 -10.30 -12.14
C ASP A 60 7.68 -11.63 -12.10
N GLU A 61 8.38 -12.75 -11.83
CA GLU A 61 7.75 -14.07 -11.73
C GLU A 61 6.82 -14.11 -10.50
N LEU A 62 7.32 -13.73 -9.31
CA LEU A 62 6.50 -13.66 -8.10
C LEU A 62 5.33 -12.69 -8.28
N LEU A 63 5.59 -11.50 -8.83
CA LEU A 63 4.55 -10.48 -9.06
C LEU A 63 3.49 -10.97 -10.06
N SER A 64 3.90 -11.70 -11.10
CA SER A 64 2.97 -12.28 -12.08
C SER A 64 2.07 -13.36 -11.48
N VAL A 65 2.58 -14.16 -10.55
CA VAL A 65 1.80 -15.16 -9.81
C VAL A 65 0.82 -14.49 -8.85
N LEU A 66 1.25 -13.45 -8.13
CA LEU A 66 0.41 -12.77 -7.13
C LEU A 66 -0.71 -11.93 -7.79
N TYR A 67 -0.38 -11.09 -8.76
CA TYR A 67 -1.28 -10.06 -9.28
C TYR A 67 -1.75 -10.31 -10.73
N GLY A 68 -1.09 -11.23 -11.45
CA GLY A 68 -1.47 -11.69 -12.80
C GLY A 68 -1.82 -13.18 -12.82
N ASP A 69 -2.14 -13.70 -13.96
CA ASP A 69 -2.37 -15.13 -14.19
C ASP A 69 -1.12 -15.77 -14.83
N GLY A 70 0.04 -15.57 -14.20
CA GLY A 70 1.36 -15.97 -14.73
C GLY A 70 1.95 -14.99 -15.74
N ILE A 71 1.32 -13.83 -15.94
CA ILE A 71 1.82 -12.73 -16.77
C ILE A 71 1.87 -11.48 -15.90
N LEU A 72 2.99 -10.75 -15.95
CA LEU A 72 3.10 -9.49 -15.20
C LEU A 72 2.01 -8.51 -15.67
N PRO A 73 1.15 -8.02 -14.75
CA PRO A 73 0.09 -7.11 -15.13
C PRO A 73 0.64 -5.79 -15.66
N PRO A 74 0.06 -5.21 -16.73
CA PRO A 74 0.50 -3.93 -17.27
C PRO A 74 0.41 -2.78 -16.26
N GLU A 75 -0.43 -2.90 -15.24
CA GLU A 75 -0.55 -1.94 -14.15
C GLU A 75 0.78 -1.74 -13.37
N PHE A 76 1.71 -2.69 -13.42
CA PHE A 76 3.04 -2.52 -12.79
C PHE A 76 3.90 -1.43 -13.46
N GLU A 77 3.65 -1.07 -14.71
CA GLU A 77 4.34 0.02 -15.40
C GLU A 77 4.06 1.40 -14.76
N VAL A 78 2.89 1.56 -14.13
CA VAL A 78 2.47 2.81 -13.49
C VAL A 78 2.64 2.80 -11.97
N ILE A 79 3.31 1.78 -11.41
CA ILE A 79 3.68 1.71 -10.01
C ILE A 79 5.10 2.24 -9.84
N ASN A 80 5.26 3.35 -9.12
CA ASN A 80 6.58 3.92 -8.81
C ASN A 80 7.31 3.15 -7.72
N ASP A 81 6.55 2.62 -6.75
CA ASP A 81 7.13 2.00 -5.57
C ASP A 81 6.10 1.07 -4.91
N PHE A 82 6.57 0.03 -4.22
CA PHE A 82 5.69 -0.84 -3.45
C PHE A 82 6.41 -1.48 -2.26
N SER A 83 5.61 -1.87 -1.29
CA SER A 83 6.03 -2.74 -0.20
C SER A 83 4.90 -3.74 0.07
N ILE A 84 5.22 -5.04 0.07
CA ILE A 84 4.26 -6.14 0.16
C ILE A 84 4.72 -7.08 1.26
N ARG A 85 3.89 -7.32 2.27
CA ARG A 85 4.12 -8.35 3.28
C ARG A 85 3.23 -9.55 2.97
N LEU A 86 3.86 -10.72 2.84
CA LEU A 86 3.19 -12.01 2.67
C LEU A 86 3.47 -12.90 3.89
N SER A 87 2.54 -13.80 4.22
CA SER A 87 2.82 -14.90 5.15
C SER A 87 3.99 -15.75 4.65
N ALA A 88 4.83 -16.21 5.56
CA ALA A 88 5.90 -17.17 5.28
C ALA A 88 5.36 -18.61 5.05
N PHE A 89 4.09 -18.82 5.33
CA PHE A 89 3.38 -20.09 5.21
C PHE A 89 2.33 -20.02 4.08
N ALA A 90 1.69 -21.14 3.79
CA ALA A 90 0.64 -21.20 2.77
C ALA A 90 -0.70 -20.55 3.22
N GLU A 91 -0.61 -19.58 4.12
CA GLU A 91 -1.73 -18.80 4.63
C GLU A 91 -1.94 -17.54 3.77
N PRO A 92 -3.18 -17.11 3.56
CA PRO A 92 -3.47 -16.02 2.61
C PRO A 92 -3.26 -14.61 3.16
N TYR A 93 -2.51 -14.44 4.28
CA TYR A 93 -2.23 -13.12 4.84
C TYR A 93 -1.38 -12.25 3.92
N GLU A 94 -1.90 -11.10 3.58
CA GLU A 94 -1.22 -10.10 2.75
C GLU A 94 -1.55 -8.67 3.21
N LEU A 95 -0.52 -7.87 3.42
CA LEU A 95 -0.63 -6.42 3.55
C LEU A 95 0.25 -5.80 2.46
N ALA A 96 -0.30 -4.89 1.65
CA ALA A 96 0.49 -4.28 0.60
C ALA A 96 0.16 -2.81 0.41
N VAL A 97 1.19 -2.06 0.01
CA VAL A 97 1.12 -0.64 -0.32
C VAL A 97 1.78 -0.43 -1.67
N PHE A 98 1.06 0.17 -2.61
CA PHE A 98 1.56 0.58 -3.91
C PHE A 98 1.49 2.10 -4.02
N ARG A 99 2.56 2.75 -4.48
CA ARG A 99 2.59 4.16 -4.84
C ARG A 99 2.60 4.30 -6.36
N CYS A 100 1.54 4.85 -6.92
CA CYS A 100 1.36 5.03 -8.36
C CYS A 100 1.97 6.33 -8.86
N VAL A 101 2.20 6.43 -10.17
CA VAL A 101 2.68 7.63 -10.86
C VAL A 101 1.67 8.77 -10.68
N SER A 102 0.38 8.49 -10.84
CA SER A 102 -0.70 9.47 -10.68
C SER A 102 -1.87 8.92 -9.87
N GLU A 103 -2.77 9.81 -9.42
CA GLU A 103 -4.02 9.41 -8.76
C GLU A 103 -4.95 8.64 -9.71
N ARG A 104 -4.88 8.91 -11.01
CA ARG A 104 -5.64 8.17 -12.02
C ARG A 104 -5.17 6.72 -12.10
N ASP A 105 -3.87 6.50 -12.11
CA ASP A 105 -3.27 5.17 -12.19
C ASP A 105 -3.61 4.32 -10.96
N ALA A 106 -3.83 4.97 -9.80
CA ALA A 106 -4.23 4.29 -8.59
C ALA A 106 -5.57 3.53 -8.75
N TYR A 107 -6.48 3.98 -9.61
CA TYR A 107 -7.71 3.24 -9.90
C TYR A 107 -7.45 1.97 -10.71
N ASP A 108 -6.49 2.01 -11.64
CA ASP A 108 -6.12 0.82 -12.43
C ASP A 108 -5.42 -0.20 -11.55
N VAL A 109 -4.47 0.25 -10.72
CA VAL A 109 -3.79 -0.59 -9.73
C VAL A 109 -4.76 -1.16 -8.69
N ALA A 110 -5.74 -0.38 -8.23
CA ALA A 110 -6.77 -0.89 -7.31
C ALA A 110 -7.62 -2.01 -7.96
N ARG A 111 -7.95 -1.90 -9.25
CA ARG A 111 -8.63 -3.00 -9.98
C ARG A 111 -7.77 -4.26 -10.06
N MET A 112 -6.47 -4.12 -10.30
CA MET A 112 -5.52 -5.24 -10.23
C MET A 112 -5.56 -5.90 -8.84
N CYS A 113 -5.49 -5.11 -7.77
CA CYS A 113 -5.58 -5.59 -6.40
C CYS A 113 -6.92 -6.28 -6.10
N LEU A 114 -8.04 -5.75 -6.59
CA LEU A 114 -9.35 -6.38 -6.45
C LEU A 114 -9.41 -7.74 -7.14
N ARG A 115 -8.81 -7.90 -8.33
CA ARG A 115 -8.71 -9.22 -8.99
C ARG A 115 -7.91 -10.21 -8.12
N ARG A 116 -6.83 -9.76 -7.47
CA ARG A 116 -6.05 -10.58 -6.52
C ARG A 116 -6.93 -11.06 -5.36
N VAL A 117 -7.64 -10.14 -4.69
CA VAL A 117 -8.55 -10.46 -3.58
C VAL A 117 -9.64 -11.45 -4.03
N GLN A 118 -10.27 -11.23 -5.18
CA GLN A 118 -11.31 -12.12 -5.71
C GLN A 118 -10.79 -13.55 -5.98
N ARG A 119 -9.59 -13.68 -6.58
CA ARG A 119 -8.98 -15.00 -6.78
C ARG A 119 -8.71 -15.71 -5.45
N LEU A 120 -8.25 -14.96 -4.47
CA LEU A 120 -7.95 -15.49 -3.15
C LEU A 120 -9.24 -15.96 -2.44
N ALA A 121 -10.31 -15.16 -2.46
CA ALA A 121 -11.60 -15.54 -1.91
C ALA A 121 -12.14 -16.84 -2.54
N ILE A 122 -11.97 -17.01 -3.85
CA ILE A 122 -12.34 -18.26 -4.54
C ILE A 122 -11.49 -19.43 -4.06
N SER A 123 -10.17 -19.25 -3.92
CA SER A 123 -9.25 -20.31 -3.51
C SER A 123 -9.44 -20.72 -2.04
N CYS A 124 -9.84 -19.78 -1.18
CA CYS A 124 -10.03 -20.02 0.26
C CYS A 124 -11.45 -20.50 0.63
N ARG A 125 -12.39 -20.55 -0.31
CA ARG A 125 -13.82 -20.79 -0.03
C ARG A 125 -14.12 -22.00 0.83
N GLU A 126 -13.32 -23.07 0.75
CA GLU A 126 -13.51 -24.31 1.50
C GLU A 126 -12.42 -24.49 2.59
N THR A 127 -11.79 -23.41 3.02
CA THR A 127 -10.75 -23.41 4.05
C THR A 127 -11.19 -22.61 5.27
N GLU A 128 -10.44 -22.71 6.34
CA GLU A 128 -10.60 -21.89 7.56
C GLU A 128 -10.39 -20.40 7.32
N PHE A 129 -9.80 -20.01 6.19
CA PHE A 129 -9.52 -18.62 5.81
C PHE A 129 -10.63 -17.96 4.96
N ALA A 130 -11.76 -18.63 4.73
CA ALA A 130 -12.83 -18.12 3.87
C ALA A 130 -13.33 -16.74 4.32
N ASP A 131 -13.69 -16.60 5.59
CA ASP A 131 -14.21 -15.33 6.14
C ASP A 131 -13.18 -14.20 6.07
N MET A 132 -11.89 -14.49 6.31
CA MET A 132 -10.82 -13.50 6.20
C MET A 132 -10.63 -13.06 4.74
N ALA A 133 -10.63 -13.99 3.79
CA ALA A 133 -10.49 -13.67 2.38
C ALA A 133 -11.69 -12.87 1.84
N ASP A 134 -12.90 -13.17 2.29
CA ASP A 134 -14.12 -12.44 1.93
C ASP A 134 -14.18 -11.04 2.56
N SER A 135 -13.56 -10.84 3.74
CA SER A 135 -13.48 -9.53 4.41
C SER A 135 -12.36 -8.64 3.91
N ALA A 136 -11.48 -9.15 3.04
CA ALA A 136 -10.31 -8.44 2.51
C ALA A 136 -10.68 -7.09 1.88
N GLN A 137 -9.82 -6.08 2.08
CA GLN A 137 -10.09 -4.72 1.63
C GLN A 137 -9.01 -4.18 0.69
N VAL A 138 -9.47 -3.39 -0.27
CA VAL A 138 -8.63 -2.55 -1.14
C VAL A 138 -9.08 -1.11 -0.99
N SER A 139 -8.14 -0.18 -0.81
CA SER A 139 -8.43 1.24 -0.61
C SER A 139 -7.48 2.12 -1.40
N ILE A 140 -8.00 3.26 -1.89
CA ILE A 140 -7.22 4.30 -2.55
C ILE A 140 -7.10 5.50 -1.62
N ARG A 141 -5.87 6.07 -1.55
CA ARG A 141 -5.60 7.33 -0.88
C ARG A 141 -4.63 8.17 -1.72
N GLY A 142 -5.16 9.13 -2.49
CA GLY A 142 -4.34 9.87 -3.46
C GLY A 142 -3.68 8.91 -4.45
N LYS A 143 -2.34 8.91 -4.50
CA LYS A 143 -1.54 8.01 -5.35
C LYS A 143 -1.27 6.64 -4.74
N TYR A 144 -1.77 6.36 -3.54
CA TYR A 144 -1.52 5.10 -2.85
C TYR A 144 -2.70 4.15 -2.99
N VAL A 145 -2.38 2.88 -3.21
CA VAL A 145 -3.32 1.75 -3.14
C VAL A 145 -2.89 0.84 -2.01
N LEU A 146 -3.82 0.50 -1.14
CA LEU A 146 -3.60 -0.33 0.04
C LEU A 146 -4.40 -1.61 -0.11
N ILE A 147 -3.80 -2.75 0.23
CA ILE A 147 -4.48 -4.05 0.36
C ILE A 147 -4.33 -4.53 1.80
N ALA A 148 -5.40 -5.07 2.36
CA ALA A 148 -5.38 -5.76 3.62
C ALA A 148 -6.19 -7.07 3.53
N ILE A 149 -5.50 -8.20 3.69
CA ILE A 149 -6.01 -9.55 3.80
C ILE A 149 -5.47 -10.09 5.12
N CYS A 150 -6.22 -9.92 6.19
CA CYS A 150 -5.84 -10.20 7.57
C CYS A 150 -7.09 -10.24 8.44
N ASP A 151 -6.95 -10.53 9.74
CA ASP A 151 -8.08 -10.66 10.66
C ASP A 151 -8.82 -9.33 10.91
N ASP A 152 -8.10 -8.18 10.93
CA ASP A 152 -8.71 -6.84 10.98
C ASP A 152 -8.31 -6.01 9.76
N PRO A 153 -8.89 -6.25 8.57
CA PRO A 153 -8.54 -5.51 7.37
C PRO A 153 -8.96 -4.03 7.44
N GLN A 154 -10.04 -3.72 8.17
CA GLN A 154 -10.49 -2.35 8.36
C GLN A 154 -9.47 -1.54 9.17
N GLY A 155 -9.00 -2.06 10.30
CA GLY A 155 -7.98 -1.43 11.14
C GLY A 155 -6.69 -1.18 10.36
N ALA A 156 -6.22 -2.17 9.58
CA ALA A 156 -5.05 -2.03 8.71
C ALA A 156 -5.22 -0.91 7.67
N ILE A 157 -6.34 -0.89 6.97
CA ILE A 157 -6.63 0.15 5.95
C ILE A 157 -6.73 1.54 6.59
N GLU A 158 -7.36 1.69 7.74
CA GLU A 158 -7.45 2.98 8.44
C GLU A 158 -6.08 3.47 8.90
N ALA A 159 -5.22 2.59 9.43
CA ALA A 159 -3.84 2.91 9.80
C ALA A 159 -3.04 3.37 8.57
N GLY A 160 -3.05 2.61 7.48
CA GLY A 160 -2.40 2.96 6.24
C GLY A 160 -2.90 4.28 5.65
N ARG A 161 -4.20 4.54 5.66
CA ARG A 161 -4.78 5.83 5.19
C ARG A 161 -4.36 7.03 6.04
N ARG A 162 -4.13 6.85 7.34
CA ARG A 162 -3.58 7.90 8.21
C ARG A 162 -2.13 8.19 7.87
N ALA A 163 -1.33 7.15 7.64
CA ALA A 163 0.09 7.28 7.30
C ALA A 163 0.32 7.86 5.88
N ALA A 164 -0.55 7.56 4.91
CA ALA A 164 -0.50 8.04 3.52
C ALA A 164 -0.94 9.51 3.35
N ARG A 165 -0.73 10.39 4.33
CA ARG A 165 -1.13 11.81 4.33
C ARG A 165 -0.01 12.73 3.86
#